data_b6f9d7e96b1ca5997b29a0c6faa1c1dc
#
_entry.id   b6f9d7e96b1ca5997b29a0c6faa1c1dc
#
_cell.length_a   1.000
_cell.length_b   1.000
_cell.length_c   1.000
_cell.angle_alpha   90.00
_cell.angle_beta   90.00
_cell.angle_gamma   90.00
#
_symmetry.space_group_name_H-M   'P 1'
#
loop_
_entity.id
_entity.type
_entity.pdbx_description
1 polymer ?
#
loop_
_entity_poly.entity_id
_entity_poly.type
_entity_poly.pdbx_seq_one_letter_code
_entity_poly.pdbx_strand_id
1 'polypeptide(L)'
;MKYMSLQEIAAACGGTYYGGSEFLPREVSSVVIDSRKAEKDSLFIAIRGARVDGHSVIPKVMEQGALCAVSEEDLGDVPYSYIKVASCEQALKDIAEHYRRSLDIKVVGISGSVGKTSTKEMIASVLSQKYSVLKTEGNFNNEIGLPLTVFNLRKEHEIAVLEMGISGFEEMTRLAKVARPDICVLTNIG
;
A
#
# COMPACT_ATOMS: atom_id res chain seq x y z
N MET A 1 -8.67 -4.35 1.98
CA MET A 1 -8.49 -4.39 0.52
C MET A 1 -9.31 -5.57 0.02
N LYS A 2 -10.41 -5.34 -0.65
CA LYS A 2 -11.21 -6.43 -1.24
C LYS A 2 -10.74 -6.65 -2.68
N TYR A 3 -10.73 -7.92 -3.12
CA TYR A 3 -10.54 -8.32 -4.53
C TYR A 3 -9.10 -8.46 -5.02
N MET A 4 -8.13 -8.78 -4.16
CA MET A 4 -6.82 -9.29 -4.61
C MET A 4 -6.54 -10.64 -3.97
N SER A 5 -6.41 -11.66 -4.79
CA SER A 5 -6.00 -13.00 -4.37
C SER A 5 -4.50 -13.06 -4.09
N LEU A 6 -4.06 -14.07 -3.36
CA LEU A 6 -2.62 -14.30 -3.14
C LEU A 6 -1.88 -14.54 -4.44
N GLN A 7 -2.53 -15.14 -5.44
CA GLN A 7 -1.95 -15.34 -6.78
C GLN A 7 -1.68 -14.00 -7.48
N GLU A 8 -2.65 -13.07 -7.46
CA GLU A 8 -2.49 -11.72 -8.03
C GLU A 8 -1.41 -10.93 -7.30
N ILE A 9 -1.36 -11.04 -5.98
CA ILE A 9 -0.36 -10.37 -5.13
C ILE A 9 1.05 -10.87 -5.47
N ALA A 10 1.25 -12.20 -5.52
CA ALA A 10 2.54 -12.78 -5.86
C ALA A 10 3.00 -12.35 -7.27
N ALA A 11 2.08 -12.35 -8.24
CA ALA A 11 2.36 -11.88 -9.60
C ALA A 11 2.69 -10.37 -9.62
N ALA A 12 1.95 -9.54 -8.88
CA ALA A 12 2.13 -8.09 -8.85
C ALA A 12 3.52 -7.68 -8.31
N CYS A 13 4.02 -8.37 -7.27
CA CYS A 13 5.33 -8.07 -6.69
C CYS A 13 6.48 -8.95 -7.22
N GLY A 14 6.22 -9.81 -8.20
CA GLY A 14 7.23 -10.72 -8.76
C GLY A 14 7.77 -11.72 -7.72
N GLY A 15 6.99 -12.02 -6.69
CA GLY A 15 7.38 -12.90 -5.60
C GLY A 15 7.12 -14.38 -5.87
N THR A 16 7.83 -15.25 -5.17
CA THR A 16 7.60 -16.69 -5.17
C THR A 16 6.72 -17.07 -4.00
N TYR A 17 5.57 -17.68 -4.29
CA TYR A 17 4.64 -18.14 -3.26
C TYR A 17 5.07 -19.50 -2.71
N TYR A 18 5.00 -19.64 -1.38
CA TYR A 18 5.18 -20.87 -0.62
C TYR A 18 3.96 -21.11 0.26
N GLY A 19 3.37 -22.29 0.16
CA GLY A 19 2.17 -22.70 0.91
C GLY A 19 1.26 -23.62 0.11
N GLY A 20 0.09 -23.94 0.66
CA GLY A 20 -0.91 -24.76 -0.01
C GLY A 20 -1.53 -24.05 -1.22
N SER A 21 -1.63 -24.74 -2.37
CA SER A 21 -2.22 -24.18 -3.59
C SER A 21 -3.67 -23.74 -3.43
N GLU A 22 -4.40 -24.33 -2.49
CA GLU A 22 -5.78 -23.97 -2.12
C GLU A 22 -5.94 -22.55 -1.56
N PHE A 23 -4.84 -21.96 -1.06
CA PHE A 23 -4.87 -20.58 -0.57
C PHE A 23 -4.65 -19.54 -1.67
N LEU A 24 -4.05 -19.89 -2.80
CA LEU A 24 -3.75 -18.96 -3.90
C LEU A 24 -4.95 -18.14 -4.38
N PRO A 25 -6.18 -18.70 -4.51
CA PRO A 25 -7.35 -17.93 -4.94
C PRO A 25 -8.00 -17.11 -3.80
N ARG A 26 -7.53 -17.26 -2.54
CA ARG A 26 -8.10 -16.49 -1.42
C ARG A 26 -7.71 -15.04 -1.50
N GLU A 27 -8.71 -14.17 -1.27
CA GLU A 27 -8.54 -12.73 -1.23
C GLU A 27 -8.12 -12.25 0.15
N VAL A 28 -7.27 -11.23 0.19
CA VAL A 28 -6.85 -10.62 1.44
C VAL A 28 -7.87 -9.54 1.88
N SER A 29 -8.09 -9.44 3.20
CA SER A 29 -8.97 -8.44 3.81
C SER A 29 -8.33 -7.05 3.85
N SER A 30 -7.03 -7.00 4.12
CA SER A 30 -6.24 -5.78 4.29
C SER A 30 -4.75 -6.05 4.02
N VAL A 31 -3.98 -4.97 3.84
CA VAL A 31 -2.50 -5.02 3.79
C VAL A 31 -1.97 -4.23 4.96
N VAL A 32 -1.12 -4.84 5.76
CA VAL A 32 -0.54 -4.24 6.96
C VAL A 32 0.97 -4.46 7.03
N ILE A 33 1.66 -3.48 7.62
CA ILE A 33 3.11 -3.54 7.93
C ILE A 33 3.36 -3.47 9.44
N ASP A 34 2.33 -3.15 10.21
CA ASP A 34 2.37 -3.10 11.68
C ASP A 34 1.69 -4.35 12.23
N SER A 35 2.44 -5.19 12.94
CA SER A 35 1.95 -6.44 13.51
C SER A 35 0.78 -6.28 14.48
N ARG A 36 0.62 -5.09 15.08
CA ARG A 36 -0.50 -4.77 15.98
C ARG A 36 -1.83 -4.56 15.25
N LYS A 37 -1.75 -4.33 13.93
CA LYS A 37 -2.91 -4.13 13.04
C LYS A 37 -3.25 -5.39 12.23
N ALA A 38 -2.51 -6.47 12.46
CA ALA A 38 -2.79 -7.74 11.81
C ALA A 38 -4.14 -8.28 12.28
N GLU A 39 -4.95 -8.70 11.33
CA GLU A 39 -6.30 -9.24 11.54
C GLU A 39 -6.51 -10.46 10.65
N LYS A 40 -7.63 -11.12 10.83
CA LYS A 40 -8.00 -12.30 10.04
C LYS A 40 -7.98 -11.98 8.55
N ASP A 41 -7.32 -12.86 7.79
CA ASP A 41 -7.16 -12.79 6.34
C ASP A 41 -6.38 -11.56 5.83
N SER A 42 -5.62 -10.86 6.70
CA SER A 42 -4.72 -9.78 6.28
C SER A 42 -3.47 -10.31 5.56
N LEU A 43 -2.90 -9.50 4.68
CA LEU A 43 -1.54 -9.65 4.15
C LEU A 43 -0.59 -8.85 5.03
N PHE A 44 0.40 -9.49 5.62
CA PHE A 44 1.46 -8.81 6.36
C PHE A 44 2.71 -8.65 5.52
N ILE A 45 3.23 -7.43 5.38
CA ILE A 45 4.49 -7.18 4.67
C ILE A 45 5.58 -6.88 5.70
N ALA A 46 6.59 -7.75 5.78
CA ALA A 46 7.64 -7.72 6.78
C ALA A 46 8.74 -6.69 6.43
N ILE A 47 8.47 -5.42 6.69
CA ILE A 47 9.44 -4.35 6.46
C ILE A 47 10.42 -4.26 7.64
N ARG A 48 11.70 -4.06 7.35
CA ARG A 48 12.73 -3.77 8.34
C ARG A 48 12.65 -2.33 8.81
N GLY A 49 12.00 -2.13 9.95
CA GLY A 49 11.90 -0.80 10.55
C GLY A 49 13.14 -0.45 11.40
N ALA A 50 13.27 0.85 11.73
CA ALA A 50 14.41 1.33 12.53
C ALA A 50 14.48 0.73 13.96
N ARG A 51 13.36 0.26 14.51
CA ARG A 51 13.28 -0.29 15.88
C ARG A 51 12.97 -1.79 15.92
N VAL A 52 12.25 -2.29 14.95
CA VAL A 52 11.79 -3.68 14.91
C VAL A 52 11.93 -4.18 13.48
N ASP A 53 12.54 -5.35 13.32
CA ASP A 53 12.51 -6.08 12.05
C ASP A 53 11.17 -6.81 11.92
N GLY A 54 10.41 -6.49 10.87
CA GLY A 54 9.12 -7.10 10.59
C GLY A 54 9.20 -8.62 10.44
N HIS A 55 10.33 -9.16 9.99
CA HIS A 55 10.51 -10.61 9.83
C HIS A 55 10.43 -11.35 11.16
N SER A 56 10.94 -10.76 12.25
CA SER A 56 10.92 -11.37 13.58
C SER A 56 9.52 -11.57 14.17
N VAL A 57 8.53 -10.85 13.66
CA VAL A 57 7.14 -10.92 14.15
C VAL A 57 6.19 -11.71 13.25
N ILE A 58 6.67 -12.25 12.12
CA ILE A 58 5.84 -13.05 11.19
C ILE A 58 5.08 -14.17 11.91
N PRO A 59 5.73 -15.05 12.75
CA PRO A 59 5.00 -16.14 13.39
C PRO A 59 3.82 -15.64 14.22
N LYS A 60 4.03 -14.58 15.00
CA LYS A 60 2.98 -13.97 15.83
C LYS A 60 1.82 -13.43 14.99
N VAL A 61 2.13 -12.78 13.87
CA VAL A 61 1.11 -12.22 12.96
C VAL A 61 0.28 -13.34 12.32
N MET A 62 0.93 -14.44 11.96
CA MET A 62 0.22 -15.60 11.41
C MET A 62 -0.68 -16.28 12.45
N GLU A 63 -0.26 -16.36 13.71
CA GLU A 63 -1.08 -16.83 14.83
C GLU A 63 -2.31 -15.93 15.08
N GLN A 64 -2.23 -14.63 14.78
CA GLN A 64 -3.34 -13.69 14.85
C GLN A 64 -4.35 -13.86 13.69
N GLY A 65 -4.05 -14.73 12.73
CA GLY A 65 -4.96 -15.09 11.64
C GLY A 65 -4.69 -14.38 10.31
N ALA A 66 -3.52 -13.76 10.14
CA ALA A 66 -3.12 -13.27 8.82
C ALA A 66 -3.13 -14.42 7.79
N LEU A 67 -3.51 -14.12 6.55
CA LEU A 67 -3.60 -15.12 5.49
C LEU A 67 -2.23 -15.48 4.92
N CYS A 68 -1.34 -14.49 4.81
CA CYS A 68 -0.05 -14.64 4.18
C CYS A 68 0.92 -13.55 4.67
N ALA A 69 2.21 -13.88 4.72
CA ALA A 69 3.29 -12.92 4.93
C ALA A 69 4.07 -12.66 3.65
N VAL A 70 4.58 -11.44 3.44
CA VAL A 70 5.58 -11.12 2.44
C VAL A 70 6.92 -10.96 3.16
N SER A 71 7.96 -11.67 2.71
CA SER A 71 9.25 -11.77 3.37
C SER A 71 10.39 -11.66 2.37
N GLU A 72 11.49 -11.01 2.76
CA GLU A 72 12.76 -11.05 2.02
C GLU A 72 13.55 -12.34 2.34
N GLU A 73 13.24 -12.96 3.47
CA GLU A 73 13.90 -14.16 3.96
C GLU A 73 13.17 -15.42 3.46
N ASP A 74 13.93 -16.48 3.27
CA ASP A 74 13.38 -17.81 3.10
C ASP A 74 12.99 -18.36 4.47
N LEU A 75 11.69 -18.56 4.67
CA LEU A 75 11.18 -19.03 5.97
C LEU A 75 11.25 -20.56 6.11
N GLY A 76 11.65 -21.28 5.03
CA GLY A 76 11.75 -22.74 5.04
C GLY A 76 10.38 -23.42 5.11
N ASP A 77 10.35 -24.57 5.78
CA ASP A 77 9.12 -25.36 5.99
C ASP A 77 8.36 -24.82 7.21
N VAL A 78 7.42 -23.92 6.94
CA VAL A 78 6.57 -23.29 7.96
C VAL A 78 5.10 -23.67 7.74
N PRO A 79 4.25 -23.73 8.80
CA PRO A 79 2.85 -24.16 8.71
C PRO A 79 1.91 -23.08 8.14
N TYR A 80 2.42 -22.06 7.48
CA TYR A 80 1.64 -20.95 6.93
C TYR A 80 2.18 -20.49 5.58
N SER A 81 1.34 -19.76 4.83
CA SER A 81 1.72 -19.25 3.51
C SER A 81 2.57 -17.99 3.60
N TYR A 82 3.59 -17.90 2.73
CA TYR A 82 4.34 -16.66 2.54
C TYR A 82 4.74 -16.44 1.09
N ILE A 83 5.02 -15.19 0.73
CA ILE A 83 5.54 -14.79 -0.58
C ILE A 83 6.95 -14.24 -0.35
N LYS A 84 7.94 -14.91 -0.93
CA LYS A 84 9.32 -14.47 -0.90
C LYS A 84 9.58 -13.46 -2.00
N VAL A 85 10.17 -12.33 -1.65
CA VAL A 85 10.51 -11.22 -2.55
C VAL A 85 11.95 -10.77 -2.36
N ALA A 86 12.47 -10.00 -3.31
CA ALA A 86 13.81 -9.41 -3.19
C ALA A 86 13.82 -8.19 -2.24
N SER A 87 12.69 -7.45 -2.17
CA SER A 87 12.50 -6.29 -1.28
C SER A 87 11.04 -6.14 -0.88
N CYS A 88 10.78 -6.15 0.41
CA CYS A 88 9.44 -5.94 0.97
C CYS A 88 8.92 -4.50 0.72
N GLU A 89 9.81 -3.50 0.74
CA GLU A 89 9.44 -2.12 0.42
C GLU A 89 9.05 -1.96 -1.06
N GLN A 90 9.76 -2.64 -1.96
CA GLN A 90 9.38 -2.63 -3.38
C GLN A 90 8.09 -3.40 -3.60
N ALA A 91 7.93 -4.57 -2.97
CA ALA A 91 6.69 -5.36 -3.03
C ALA A 91 5.47 -4.55 -2.56
N LEU A 92 5.60 -3.78 -1.48
CA LEU A 92 4.54 -2.88 -1.00
C LEU A 92 4.08 -1.90 -2.08
N LYS A 93 5.03 -1.28 -2.80
CA LYS A 93 4.75 -0.33 -3.90
C LYS A 93 4.13 -1.02 -5.11
N ASP A 94 4.66 -2.16 -5.51
CA ASP A 94 4.17 -2.91 -6.70
C ASP A 94 2.75 -3.45 -6.49
N ILE A 95 2.47 -3.97 -5.29
CA ILE A 95 1.12 -4.43 -4.91
C ILE A 95 0.14 -3.24 -4.88
N ALA A 96 0.56 -2.08 -4.34
CA ALA A 96 -0.27 -0.89 -4.31
C ALA A 96 -0.54 -0.32 -5.71
N GLU A 97 0.47 -0.29 -6.59
CA GLU A 97 0.30 0.10 -7.98
C GLU A 97 -0.69 -0.82 -8.70
N HIS A 98 -0.54 -2.13 -8.55
CA HIS A 98 -1.46 -3.11 -9.14
C HIS A 98 -2.89 -2.90 -8.64
N TYR A 99 -3.07 -2.74 -7.33
CA TYR A 99 -4.37 -2.44 -6.73
C TYR A 99 -4.97 -1.14 -7.27
N ARG A 100 -4.17 -0.05 -7.33
CA ARG A 100 -4.61 1.23 -7.87
C ARG A 100 -5.09 1.11 -9.32
N ARG A 101 -4.40 0.31 -10.14
CA ARG A 101 -4.80 0.06 -11.54
C ARG A 101 -6.11 -0.68 -11.68
N SER A 102 -6.50 -1.49 -10.71
CA SER A 102 -7.76 -2.24 -10.71
C SER A 102 -8.99 -1.40 -10.40
N LEU A 103 -8.78 -0.13 -10.00
CA LEU A 103 -9.84 0.80 -9.59
C LEU A 103 -10.05 1.90 -10.64
N ASP A 104 -11.30 2.11 -11.04
CA ASP A 104 -11.70 3.24 -11.89
C ASP A 104 -12.04 4.46 -11.01
N ILE A 105 -10.99 5.08 -10.46
CA ILE A 105 -11.07 6.21 -9.54
C ILE A 105 -10.19 7.34 -10.09
N LYS A 106 -10.68 8.57 -10.10
CA LYS A 106 -9.88 9.74 -10.45
C LYS A 106 -8.93 10.13 -9.32
N VAL A 107 -7.69 10.45 -9.64
CA VAL A 107 -6.69 10.81 -8.65
C VAL A 107 -6.15 12.20 -8.89
N VAL A 108 -6.23 13.03 -7.85
CA VAL A 108 -5.54 14.32 -7.75
C VAL A 108 -4.29 14.11 -6.90
N GLY A 109 -3.12 14.18 -7.52
CA GLY A 109 -1.83 14.13 -6.85
C GLY A 109 -1.35 15.53 -6.49
N ILE A 110 -0.90 15.74 -5.26
CA ILE A 110 -0.45 17.04 -4.76
C ILE A 110 0.99 16.95 -4.28
N SER A 111 1.85 17.80 -4.82
CA SER A 111 3.24 17.92 -4.37
C SER A 111 3.70 19.38 -4.31
N GLY A 112 4.94 19.59 -3.90
CA GLY A 112 5.57 20.89 -3.72
C GLY A 112 6.34 21.00 -2.41
N SER A 113 7.11 22.06 -2.21
CA SER A 113 7.93 22.25 -1.03
C SER A 113 7.10 22.61 0.21
N VAL A 114 6.12 23.51 0.05
CA VAL A 114 5.25 24.02 1.12
C VAL A 114 3.78 24.01 0.67
N GLY A 115 2.83 23.87 1.61
CA GLY A 115 1.41 24.05 1.36
C GLY A 115 0.66 22.79 0.86
N LYS A 116 1.34 21.66 0.69
CA LYS A 116 0.73 20.40 0.23
C LYS A 116 -0.50 20.01 1.04
N THR A 117 -0.34 19.91 2.36
CA THR A 117 -1.40 19.45 3.27
C THR A 117 -2.60 20.40 3.26
N SER A 118 -2.37 21.72 3.33
CA SER A 118 -3.46 22.71 3.27
C SER A 118 -4.22 22.62 1.93
N THR A 119 -3.49 22.52 0.82
CA THR A 119 -4.08 22.37 -0.51
C THR A 119 -4.87 21.06 -0.64
N LYS A 120 -4.34 19.95 -0.13
CA LYS A 120 -5.05 18.66 -0.05
C LYS A 120 -6.37 18.79 0.70
N GLU A 121 -6.35 19.40 1.89
CA GLU A 121 -7.56 19.55 2.70
C GLU A 121 -8.61 20.43 2.00
N MET A 122 -8.20 21.53 1.37
CA MET A 122 -9.11 22.41 0.62
C MET A 122 -9.75 21.68 -0.57
N ILE A 123 -8.93 21.01 -1.40
CA ILE A 123 -9.42 20.27 -2.58
C ILE A 123 -10.36 19.15 -2.14
N ALA A 124 -9.98 18.36 -1.14
CA ALA A 124 -10.81 17.27 -0.64
C ALA A 124 -12.13 17.79 -0.07
N SER A 125 -12.12 18.89 0.69
CA SER A 125 -13.33 19.50 1.25
C SER A 125 -14.31 19.95 0.17
N VAL A 126 -13.82 20.59 -0.88
CA VAL A 126 -14.68 21.04 -2.01
C VAL A 126 -15.25 19.84 -2.77
N LEU A 127 -14.41 18.88 -3.12
CA LEU A 127 -14.83 17.70 -3.88
C LEU A 127 -15.82 16.82 -3.11
N SER A 128 -15.66 16.72 -1.80
CA SER A 128 -16.56 15.94 -0.92
C SER A 128 -17.98 16.50 -0.83
N GLN A 129 -18.24 17.71 -1.35
CA GLN A 129 -19.62 18.24 -1.45
C GLN A 129 -20.45 17.47 -2.50
N LYS A 130 -19.79 16.77 -3.41
CA LYS A 130 -20.47 16.08 -4.52
C LYS A 130 -20.03 14.62 -4.71
N TYR A 131 -18.80 14.29 -4.37
CA TYR A 131 -18.17 13.01 -4.67
C TYR A 131 -17.80 12.25 -3.39
N SER A 132 -17.71 10.92 -3.48
CA SER A 132 -17.10 10.09 -2.46
C SER A 132 -15.59 10.21 -2.57
N VAL A 133 -14.95 10.91 -1.62
CA VAL A 133 -13.53 11.27 -1.68
C VAL A 133 -12.74 10.55 -0.60
N LEU A 134 -11.65 9.86 -1.00
CA LEU A 134 -10.59 9.45 -0.08
C LEU A 134 -9.42 10.45 -0.20
N LYS A 135 -8.85 10.86 0.92
CA LYS A 135 -7.65 11.70 0.95
C LYS A 135 -6.54 11.06 1.78
N THR A 136 -5.29 11.46 1.53
CA THR A 136 -4.17 11.11 2.40
C THR A 136 -4.40 11.64 3.81
N GLU A 137 -4.33 10.77 4.81
CA GLU A 137 -4.40 11.12 6.22
C GLU A 137 -3.00 11.38 6.79
N GLY A 138 -2.92 12.35 7.72
CA GLY A 138 -1.67 12.70 8.38
C GLY A 138 -0.54 12.96 7.36
N ASN A 139 0.60 12.29 7.59
CA ASN A 139 1.80 12.38 6.78
C ASN A 139 2.09 11.10 5.97
N PHE A 140 1.06 10.32 5.62
CA PHE A 140 1.19 9.11 4.79
C PHE A 140 1.44 9.46 3.31
N ASN A 141 2.47 10.26 3.06
CA ASN A 141 2.79 10.87 1.77
C ASN A 141 4.14 10.43 1.16
N ASN A 142 4.84 9.49 1.83
CA ASN A 142 6.13 8.94 1.41
C ASN A 142 5.99 7.55 0.78
N GLU A 143 7.12 6.90 0.44
CA GLU A 143 7.18 5.60 -0.23
C GLU A 143 6.54 4.43 0.53
N ILE A 144 6.30 4.57 1.84
CA ILE A 144 5.57 3.60 2.66
C ILE A 144 4.13 4.05 2.87
N GLY A 145 3.93 5.32 3.23
CA GLY A 145 2.61 5.85 3.59
C GLY A 145 1.64 5.94 2.40
N LEU A 146 2.13 6.35 1.23
CA LEU A 146 1.28 6.45 0.04
C LEU A 146 0.70 5.10 -0.40
N PRO A 147 1.47 4.00 -0.49
CA PRO A 147 0.92 2.67 -0.71
C PRO A 147 -0.16 2.28 0.31
N LEU A 148 0.06 2.52 1.60
CA LEU A 148 -0.93 2.23 2.64
C LEU A 148 -2.20 3.05 2.47
N THR A 149 -2.09 4.31 2.02
CA THR A 149 -3.25 5.14 1.67
C THR A 149 -4.01 4.56 0.48
N VAL A 150 -3.30 4.11 -0.56
CA VAL A 150 -3.88 3.48 -1.75
C VAL A 150 -4.66 2.22 -1.39
N PHE A 151 -4.20 1.40 -0.45
CA PHE A 151 -4.93 0.22 0.00
C PHE A 151 -6.24 0.54 0.73
N ASN A 152 -6.47 1.78 1.14
CA ASN A 152 -7.75 2.23 1.70
C ASN A 152 -8.77 2.64 0.64
N LEU A 153 -8.38 2.74 -0.63
CA LEU A 153 -9.32 2.96 -1.72
C LEU A 153 -10.31 1.81 -1.85
N ARG A 154 -11.53 2.12 -2.20
CA ARG A 154 -12.64 1.18 -2.42
C ARG A 154 -13.39 1.59 -3.67
N LYS A 155 -14.19 0.69 -4.23
CA LYS A 155 -14.99 0.94 -5.45
C LYS A 155 -16.02 2.06 -5.29
N GLU A 156 -16.46 2.33 -4.08
CA GLU A 156 -17.36 3.42 -3.75
C GLU A 156 -16.73 4.81 -3.77
N HIS A 157 -15.38 4.89 -3.74
CA HIS A 157 -14.70 6.17 -3.90
C HIS A 157 -14.67 6.57 -5.37
N GLU A 158 -15.00 7.81 -5.65
CA GLU A 158 -14.97 8.37 -7.00
C GLU A 158 -13.68 9.16 -7.25
N ILE A 159 -13.15 9.78 -6.19
CA ILE A 159 -11.93 10.60 -6.27
C ILE A 159 -10.99 10.27 -5.11
N ALA A 160 -9.70 10.21 -5.41
CA ALA A 160 -8.64 10.18 -4.40
C ALA A 160 -7.82 11.48 -4.47
N VAL A 161 -7.55 12.10 -3.31
CA VAL A 161 -6.70 13.28 -3.17
C VAL A 161 -5.45 12.87 -2.41
N LEU A 162 -4.37 12.62 -3.15
CA LEU A 162 -3.15 12.00 -2.63
C LEU A 162 -2.02 13.02 -2.51
N GLU A 163 -1.54 13.21 -1.29
CA GLU A 163 -0.35 14.01 -1.02
C GLU A 163 0.90 13.17 -1.29
N MET A 164 1.85 13.73 -2.06
CA MET A 164 3.11 13.10 -2.44
C MET A 164 4.27 13.97 -1.94
N GLY A 165 4.89 13.56 -0.85
CA GLY A 165 6.04 14.22 -0.24
C GLY A 165 7.35 13.72 -0.85
N ILE A 166 8.25 14.63 -1.18
CA ILE A 166 9.57 14.33 -1.72
C ILE A 166 10.64 14.78 -0.72
N SER A 167 11.60 13.91 -0.47
CA SER A 167 12.80 14.22 0.32
C SER A 167 14.08 13.76 -0.39
N GLY A 168 13.96 13.01 -1.48
CA GLY A 168 15.09 12.45 -2.21
C GLY A 168 14.92 12.46 -3.74
N PHE A 169 16.03 12.18 -4.41
CA PHE A 169 16.07 12.09 -5.87
C PHE A 169 15.25 10.90 -6.37
N GLU A 170 14.55 11.05 -7.49
CA GLU A 170 13.66 10.05 -8.11
C GLU A 170 12.46 9.58 -7.28
N GLU A 171 12.29 10.06 -6.04
CA GLU A 171 11.19 9.65 -5.18
C GLU A 171 9.83 9.99 -5.81
N MET A 172 9.70 11.15 -6.47
CA MET A 172 8.46 11.50 -7.15
C MET A 172 8.08 10.52 -8.26
N THR A 173 9.05 9.99 -9.01
CA THR A 173 8.79 9.00 -10.06
C THR A 173 8.17 7.74 -9.47
N ARG A 174 8.71 7.27 -8.32
CA ARG A 174 8.20 6.09 -7.62
C ARG A 174 6.81 6.34 -7.02
N LEU A 175 6.59 7.50 -6.39
CA LEU A 175 5.29 7.87 -5.83
C LEU A 175 4.22 8.03 -6.93
N ALA A 176 4.56 8.69 -8.03
CA ALA A 176 3.65 8.88 -9.16
C ALA A 176 3.27 7.56 -9.84
N LYS A 177 4.18 6.58 -9.86
CA LYS A 177 3.91 5.23 -10.37
C LYS A 177 2.84 4.53 -9.54
N VAL A 178 2.90 4.66 -8.21
CA VAL A 178 1.90 4.10 -7.28
C VAL A 178 0.58 4.86 -7.34
N ALA A 179 0.61 6.19 -7.25
CA ALA A 179 -0.61 7.03 -7.19
C ALA A 179 -1.34 7.08 -8.53
N ARG A 180 -0.60 7.10 -9.67
CA ARG A 180 -1.13 7.27 -11.04
C ARG A 180 -2.12 8.44 -11.13
N PRO A 181 -1.67 9.67 -10.85
CA PRO A 181 -2.55 10.81 -10.82
C PRO A 181 -3.08 11.17 -12.22
N ASP A 182 -4.38 11.47 -12.30
CA ASP A 182 -5.03 12.06 -13.49
C ASP A 182 -4.78 13.57 -13.54
N ILE A 183 -4.68 14.21 -12.38
CA ILE A 183 -4.44 15.64 -12.20
C ILE A 183 -3.30 15.83 -11.21
N CYS A 184 -2.34 16.69 -11.55
CA CYS A 184 -1.22 17.05 -10.67
C CYS A 184 -1.33 18.50 -10.24
N VAL A 185 -1.17 18.75 -8.94
CA VAL A 185 -1.11 20.09 -8.35
C VAL A 185 0.26 20.28 -7.71
N LEU A 186 1.00 21.27 -8.21
CA LEU A 186 2.26 21.72 -7.62
C LEU A 186 2.03 23.01 -6.86
N THR A 187 2.19 22.97 -5.53
CA THR A 187 1.91 24.12 -4.65
C THR A 187 2.97 25.19 -4.77
N ASN A 188 4.22 24.79 -4.67
CA ASN A 188 5.38 25.64 -5.00
C ASN A 188 6.63 24.77 -5.24
N ILE A 189 7.62 25.39 -5.93
CA ILE A 189 8.94 24.80 -6.18
C ILE A 189 9.93 25.76 -5.53
N GLY A 190 10.54 25.33 -4.41
CA GLY A 190 11.51 26.10 -3.65
C GLY A 190 12.80 25.31 -3.42
#